data_f3b04b5ccfa322c0174d066892581548
#
_entry.id   f3b04b5ccfa322c0174d066892581548
#
_cell.length_a   1.000
_cell.length_b   1.000
_cell.length_c   1.000
_cell.angle_alpha   90.00
_cell.angle_beta   90.00
_cell.angle_gamma   90.00
#
_symmetry.space_group_name_H-M   'P 1'
#
loop_
_entity.id
_entity.type
_entity.pdbx_description
1 polymer ?
#
loop_
_entity_poly.entity_id
_entity_poly.type
_entity_poly.pdbx_seq_one_letter_code
_entity_poly.pdbx_strand_id
1 'polypeptide(L)'
;MLNKLLEKIAKLPKIWSVILLVLFIVVLYVLLQKVIMPGVMTVVQSNFFFEKDEEQEELGKINNQRSDMAFNQCKSVMVADKHVPETAQFADKQYEAWALGGRTYLIRSMVIVSSPEKGSIERKYACKIKYNGGDLGDAKSWDMLGVDFNEPD
;
A
#
# COMPACT_ATOMS: atom_id res chain seq x y z
N MET A 1 38.79 15.50 29.30
CA MET A 1 39.67 15.30 28.16
C MET A 1 39.36 16.23 26.99
N LEU A 2 38.14 16.53 26.69
CA LEU A 2 37.72 17.39 25.57
C LEU A 2 38.22 18.84 25.68
N ASN A 3 38.16 19.45 26.87
CA ASN A 3 38.63 20.82 27.08
C ASN A 3 40.12 21.05 26.85
N LYS A 4 40.97 20.06 27.17
CA LYS A 4 42.40 20.11 26.88
C LYS A 4 42.74 20.01 25.38
N LEU A 5 41.91 19.33 24.62
CA LEU A 5 42.02 19.24 23.15
C LEU A 5 41.61 20.56 22.49
N LEU A 6 40.52 21.17 22.95
CA LEU A 6 40.03 22.47 22.47
C LEU A 6 41.06 23.60 22.70
N GLU A 7 41.73 23.62 23.87
CA GLU A 7 42.73 24.59 24.19
C GLU A 7 44.03 24.44 23.30
N LYS A 8 44.38 23.22 22.95
CA LYS A 8 45.47 22.96 22.01
C LYS A 8 45.15 23.40 20.58
N ILE A 9 43.91 23.24 20.16
CA ILE A 9 43.43 23.64 18.82
C ILE A 9 43.37 25.17 18.72
N ALA A 10 42.98 25.87 19.79
CA ALA A 10 42.89 27.31 19.82
C ALA A 10 44.28 28.04 19.75
N LYS A 11 45.37 27.33 20.06
CA LYS A 11 46.75 27.86 19.98
C LYS A 11 47.47 27.61 18.64
N LEU A 12 46.80 26.94 17.69
CA LEU A 12 47.35 26.68 16.36
C LEU A 12 47.30 27.94 15.48
N PRO A 13 48.33 28.22 14.65
CA PRO A 13 48.30 29.33 13.70
C PRO A 13 47.08 29.17 12.77
N LYS A 14 46.46 30.28 12.38
CA LYS A 14 45.22 30.33 11.57
C LYS A 14 45.24 29.40 10.34
N ILE A 15 46.39 29.20 9.74
CA ILE A 15 46.57 28.32 8.57
C ILE A 15 46.31 26.86 8.94
N TRP A 16 46.81 26.39 10.08
CA TRP A 16 46.59 25.02 10.57
C TRP A 16 45.12 24.75 10.94
N SER A 17 44.41 25.76 11.46
CA SER A 17 42.99 25.65 11.74
C SER A 17 42.16 25.46 10.46
N VAL A 18 42.51 26.17 9.39
CA VAL A 18 41.86 26.02 8.08
C VAL A 18 42.14 24.64 7.48
N ILE A 19 43.41 24.18 7.55
CA ILE A 19 43.77 22.83 7.05
C ILE A 19 43.03 21.75 7.78
N LEU A 20 42.88 21.85 9.12
CA LEU A 20 42.19 20.90 9.96
C LEU A 20 40.68 20.88 9.65
N LEU A 21 40.09 22.05 9.37
CA LEU A 21 38.69 22.17 8.96
C LEU A 21 38.45 21.52 7.60
N VAL A 22 39.33 21.77 6.61
CA VAL A 22 39.22 21.15 5.30
C VAL A 22 39.34 19.63 5.39
N LEU A 23 40.31 19.14 6.18
CA LEU A 23 40.52 17.72 6.40
C LEU A 23 39.30 17.08 7.07
N PHE A 24 38.67 17.76 8.03
CA PHE A 24 37.44 17.31 8.68
C PHE A 24 36.27 17.19 7.69
N ILE A 25 36.11 18.17 6.79
CA ILE A 25 35.08 18.14 5.74
C ILE A 25 35.31 16.97 4.78
N VAL A 26 36.56 16.73 4.37
CA VAL A 26 36.92 15.61 3.48
C VAL A 26 36.61 14.26 4.15
N VAL A 27 36.97 14.11 5.44
CA VAL A 27 36.67 12.89 6.20
C VAL A 27 35.16 12.67 6.32
N LEU A 28 34.37 13.72 6.63
CA LEU A 28 32.91 13.66 6.66
C LEU A 28 32.34 13.24 5.30
N TYR A 29 32.86 13.81 4.21
CA TYR A 29 32.38 13.48 2.87
C TYR A 29 32.66 12.01 2.51
N VAL A 30 33.86 11.50 2.84
CA VAL A 30 34.19 10.09 2.62
C VAL A 30 33.36 9.15 3.47
N LEU A 31 33.07 9.52 4.73
CA LEU A 31 32.17 8.77 5.62
C LEU A 31 30.75 8.71 5.07
N LEU A 32 30.22 9.83 4.60
CA LEU A 32 28.88 9.88 3.99
C LEU A 32 28.81 8.96 2.77
N GLN A 33 29.80 9.03 1.89
CA GLN A 33 29.76 8.24 0.64
C GLN A 33 30.03 6.75 0.84
N LYS A 34 30.98 6.38 1.73
CA LYS A 34 31.40 4.99 1.87
C LYS A 34 30.70 4.20 2.97
N VAL A 35 30.11 4.89 3.95
CA VAL A 35 29.48 4.22 5.10
C VAL A 35 27.97 4.44 5.11
N ILE A 36 27.53 5.68 4.98
CA ILE A 36 26.11 6.00 5.12
C ILE A 36 25.33 5.60 3.86
N MET A 37 25.81 5.94 2.67
CA MET A 37 25.13 5.59 1.42
C MET A 37 24.92 4.08 1.23
N PRO A 38 25.96 3.21 1.32
CA PRO A 38 25.72 1.78 1.20
C PRO A 38 24.91 1.22 2.36
N GLY A 39 25.04 1.76 3.58
CA GLY A 39 24.25 1.35 4.73
C GLY A 39 22.76 1.64 4.54
N VAL A 40 22.41 2.83 4.08
CA VAL A 40 21.03 3.21 3.78
C VAL A 40 20.46 2.35 2.64
N MET A 41 21.24 2.13 1.57
CA MET A 41 20.80 1.24 0.47
C MET A 41 20.54 -0.18 0.95
N THR A 42 21.39 -0.72 1.81
CA THR A 42 21.19 -2.07 2.36
C THR A 42 19.95 -2.16 3.26
N VAL A 43 19.65 -1.12 4.04
CA VAL A 43 18.47 -1.07 4.91
C VAL A 43 17.19 -0.87 4.09
N VAL A 44 17.23 -0.01 3.06
CA VAL A 44 16.06 0.20 2.18
C VAL A 44 15.80 -1.00 1.28
N GLN A 45 16.85 -1.72 0.86
CA GLN A 45 16.73 -2.96 0.08
C GLN A 45 16.48 -4.20 0.97
N SER A 46 16.67 -4.11 2.28
CA SER A 46 16.26 -5.18 3.18
C SER A 46 14.73 -5.16 3.30
N ASN A 47 14.13 -6.34 3.17
CA ASN A 47 12.67 -6.58 3.31
C ASN A 47 12.11 -6.17 4.69
N PHE A 48 12.85 -5.39 5.48
CA PHE A 48 12.43 -4.93 6.80
C PHE A 48 11.35 -3.83 6.72
N PHE A 49 11.33 -3.05 5.64
CA PHE A 49 10.30 -2.03 5.37
C PHE A 49 9.19 -2.51 4.46
N PHE A 50 9.44 -3.57 3.70
CA PHE A 50 8.42 -4.24 2.93
C PHE A 50 8.12 -5.54 3.67
N GLU A 51 6.97 -5.64 4.31
CA GLU A 51 6.45 -6.95 4.70
C GLU A 51 6.63 -7.86 3.49
N LYS A 52 7.27 -9.02 3.71
CA LYS A 52 7.42 -10.05 2.71
C LYS A 52 6.04 -10.50 2.24
N ASP A 53 5.49 -9.76 1.31
CA ASP A 53 4.47 -10.32 0.44
C ASP A 53 5.22 -11.22 -0.53
N GLU A 54 5.31 -12.51 -0.15
CA GLU A 54 6.03 -13.56 -0.89
C GLU A 54 5.43 -13.85 -2.27
N GLU A 55 4.51 -13.02 -2.73
CA GLU A 55 3.97 -13.08 -4.07
C GLU A 55 4.15 -11.72 -4.72
N GLN A 56 4.91 -11.69 -5.79
CA GLN A 56 4.91 -10.59 -6.74
C GLN A 56 3.47 -10.42 -7.24
N GLU A 57 2.67 -9.60 -6.55
CA GLU A 57 1.36 -9.23 -7.07
C GLU A 57 1.59 -8.50 -8.38
N GLU A 58 1.21 -9.13 -9.48
CA GLU A 58 1.14 -8.45 -10.76
C GLU A 58 0.14 -7.31 -10.62
N LEU A 59 0.65 -6.07 -10.66
CA LEU A 59 -0.21 -4.88 -10.62
C LEU A 59 -1.02 -4.79 -11.91
N GLY A 60 -2.25 -4.32 -11.80
CA GLY A 60 -3.13 -4.13 -12.93
C GLY A 60 -4.28 -5.13 -12.97
N LYS A 61 -4.80 -5.40 -14.17
CA LYS A 61 -5.95 -6.29 -14.35
C LYS A 61 -5.55 -7.75 -14.07
N ILE A 62 -6.26 -8.38 -13.15
CA ILE A 62 -6.00 -9.75 -12.71
C ILE A 62 -7.25 -10.62 -12.87
N ASN A 63 -7.03 -11.93 -12.99
CA ASN A 63 -8.08 -12.94 -12.98
C ASN A 63 -7.50 -14.21 -12.35
N ASN A 64 -7.59 -14.31 -11.03
CA ASN A 64 -7.06 -15.41 -10.23
C ASN A 64 -7.96 -15.70 -9.05
N GLN A 65 -7.68 -16.76 -8.29
CA GLN A 65 -8.46 -17.17 -7.13
C GLN A 65 -8.66 -16.05 -6.11
N ARG A 66 -7.66 -15.17 -5.91
CA ARG A 66 -7.78 -14.04 -4.99
C ARG A 66 -8.78 -13.00 -5.49
N SER A 67 -8.79 -12.72 -6.81
CA SER A 67 -9.79 -11.82 -7.39
C SER A 67 -11.20 -12.37 -7.28
N ASP A 68 -11.38 -13.69 -7.42
CA ASP A 68 -12.67 -14.35 -7.23
C ASP A 68 -13.15 -14.23 -5.78
N MET A 69 -12.25 -14.44 -4.82
CA MET A 69 -12.57 -14.28 -3.41
C MET A 69 -12.85 -12.82 -3.03
N ALA A 70 -12.04 -11.88 -3.54
CA ALA A 70 -12.28 -10.45 -3.35
C ALA A 70 -13.66 -10.03 -3.86
N PHE A 71 -14.07 -10.52 -5.04
CA PHE A 71 -15.41 -10.29 -5.59
C PHE A 71 -16.51 -10.85 -4.67
N ASN A 72 -16.35 -12.09 -4.19
CA ASN A 72 -17.32 -12.72 -3.30
C ASN A 72 -17.42 -11.97 -1.94
N GLN A 73 -16.29 -11.55 -1.39
CA GLN A 73 -16.28 -10.78 -0.14
C GLN A 73 -16.90 -9.40 -0.33
N CYS A 74 -16.64 -8.72 -1.44
CA CYS A 74 -17.31 -7.46 -1.77
C CYS A 74 -18.84 -7.62 -1.78
N LYS A 75 -19.36 -8.68 -2.42
CA LYS A 75 -20.81 -8.95 -2.42
C LYS A 75 -21.35 -9.12 -1.01
N SER A 76 -20.69 -9.96 -0.21
CA SER A 76 -21.12 -10.27 1.16
C SER A 76 -21.16 -9.03 2.05
N VAL A 77 -20.11 -8.20 1.99
CA VAL A 77 -20.03 -6.99 2.82
C VAL A 77 -21.01 -5.92 2.34
N MET A 78 -21.21 -5.74 1.02
CA MET A 78 -22.22 -4.79 0.52
C MET A 78 -23.63 -5.10 0.99
N VAL A 79 -23.99 -6.39 1.12
CA VAL A 79 -25.28 -6.80 1.67
C VAL A 79 -25.31 -6.61 3.19
N ALA A 80 -24.24 -7.03 3.89
CA ALA A 80 -24.16 -6.91 5.35
C ALA A 80 -24.23 -5.46 5.84
N ASP A 81 -23.57 -4.54 5.13
CA ASP A 81 -23.53 -3.10 5.44
C ASP A 81 -24.73 -2.34 4.87
N LYS A 82 -25.69 -3.06 4.29
CA LYS A 82 -26.94 -2.49 3.73
C LYS A 82 -26.73 -1.49 2.60
N HIS A 83 -25.62 -1.56 1.88
CA HIS A 83 -25.40 -0.78 0.66
C HIS A 83 -26.35 -1.21 -0.47
N VAL A 84 -26.74 -2.49 -0.45
CA VAL A 84 -27.75 -3.08 -1.33
C VAL A 84 -28.71 -3.96 -0.53
N PRO A 85 -29.97 -4.11 -0.95
CA PRO A 85 -30.93 -5.01 -0.28
C PRO A 85 -30.49 -6.48 -0.43
N GLU A 86 -30.91 -7.34 0.48
CA GLU A 86 -30.65 -8.79 0.43
C GLU A 86 -31.17 -9.46 -0.84
N THR A 87 -32.18 -8.84 -1.47
CA THR A 87 -32.80 -9.31 -2.73
C THR A 87 -32.02 -8.90 -3.97
N ALA A 88 -30.89 -8.16 -3.81
CA ALA A 88 -30.09 -7.72 -4.92
C ALA A 88 -29.43 -8.91 -5.64
N GLN A 89 -29.46 -8.89 -6.96
CA GLN A 89 -28.86 -9.91 -7.80
C GLN A 89 -27.54 -9.38 -8.37
N PHE A 90 -26.45 -10.05 -8.05
CA PHE A 90 -25.12 -9.72 -8.57
C PHE A 90 -24.83 -10.47 -9.87
N ALA A 91 -24.12 -9.86 -10.78
CA ALA A 91 -23.65 -10.49 -12.01
C ALA A 91 -22.46 -11.43 -11.70
N ASP A 92 -22.75 -12.70 -11.39
CA ASP A 92 -21.78 -13.67 -10.83
C ASP A 92 -20.56 -13.99 -11.71
N LYS A 93 -20.58 -13.65 -12.97
CA LYS A 93 -19.47 -13.97 -13.92
C LYS A 93 -18.95 -12.76 -14.69
N GLN A 94 -19.51 -11.58 -14.49
CA GLN A 94 -19.13 -10.37 -15.20
C GLN A 94 -18.57 -9.35 -14.22
N TYR A 95 -17.34 -9.58 -13.80
CA TYR A 95 -16.61 -8.62 -13.00
C TYR A 95 -15.22 -8.36 -13.59
N GLU A 96 -14.66 -7.23 -13.29
CA GLU A 96 -13.30 -6.88 -13.57
C GLU A 96 -12.58 -6.62 -12.26
N ALA A 97 -11.37 -7.16 -12.13
CA ALA A 97 -10.54 -7.00 -10.94
C ALA A 97 -9.18 -6.42 -11.29
N TRP A 98 -8.72 -5.50 -10.48
CA TRP A 98 -7.38 -4.92 -10.56
C TRP A 98 -6.68 -5.05 -9.21
N ALA A 99 -5.43 -5.52 -9.23
CA ALA A 99 -4.53 -5.45 -8.10
C ALA A 99 -3.92 -4.03 -8.06
N LEU A 100 -4.08 -3.35 -6.93
CA LEU A 100 -3.55 -2.01 -6.68
C LEU A 100 -2.24 -2.02 -5.90
N GLY A 101 -1.77 -3.21 -5.50
CA GLY A 101 -0.63 -3.40 -4.62
C GLY A 101 -1.02 -3.44 -3.14
N GLY A 102 -0.12 -3.98 -2.30
CA GLY A 102 -0.36 -4.12 -0.86
C GLY A 102 -1.58 -4.97 -0.53
N ARG A 103 -1.84 -6.02 -1.31
CA ARG A 103 -3.01 -6.91 -1.17
C ARG A 103 -4.34 -6.17 -1.28
N THR A 104 -4.38 -5.07 -2.02
CA THR A 104 -5.60 -4.27 -2.25
C THR A 104 -6.13 -4.51 -3.65
N TYR A 105 -7.41 -4.77 -3.74
CA TYR A 105 -8.10 -5.09 -4.99
C TYR A 105 -9.22 -4.08 -5.26
N LEU A 106 -9.39 -3.72 -6.52
CA LEU A 106 -10.53 -2.96 -7.01
C LEU A 106 -11.37 -3.89 -7.87
N ILE A 107 -12.60 -4.12 -7.44
CA ILE A 107 -13.58 -4.96 -8.13
C ILE A 107 -14.65 -4.07 -8.75
N ARG A 108 -14.87 -4.22 -10.04
CA ARG A 108 -15.96 -3.53 -10.75
C ARG A 108 -16.92 -4.56 -11.33
N SER A 109 -18.20 -4.37 -11.06
CA SER A 109 -19.26 -5.25 -11.54
C SER A 109 -20.59 -4.53 -11.57
N MET A 110 -21.67 -5.30 -11.74
CA MET A 110 -23.04 -4.82 -11.80
C MET A 110 -23.90 -5.52 -10.76
N VAL A 111 -24.87 -4.80 -10.24
CA VAL A 111 -25.89 -5.33 -9.33
C VAL A 111 -27.28 -4.88 -9.82
N ILE A 112 -28.20 -5.81 -9.82
CA ILE A 112 -29.61 -5.56 -10.16
C ILE A 112 -30.38 -5.43 -8.85
N VAL A 113 -30.97 -4.27 -8.62
CA VAL A 113 -31.80 -3.98 -7.46
C VAL A 113 -33.25 -3.87 -7.91
N SER A 114 -34.10 -4.72 -7.36
CA SER A 114 -35.53 -4.66 -7.62
C SER A 114 -36.23 -3.71 -6.65
N SER A 115 -36.92 -2.70 -7.18
CA SER A 115 -37.75 -1.77 -6.40
C SER A 115 -39.20 -1.96 -6.77
N PRO A 116 -40.16 -1.97 -5.78
CA PRO A 116 -41.59 -2.08 -6.05
C PRO A 116 -42.12 -0.97 -6.94
N GLU A 117 -41.51 0.23 -6.88
CA GLU A 117 -42.00 1.42 -7.58
C GLU A 117 -41.33 1.63 -8.95
N LYS A 118 -40.07 1.20 -9.10
CA LYS A 118 -39.26 1.49 -10.28
C LYS A 118 -38.86 0.26 -11.10
N GLY A 119 -39.31 -0.94 -10.70
CA GLY A 119 -38.92 -2.19 -11.34
C GLY A 119 -37.49 -2.58 -11.01
N SER A 120 -36.84 -3.33 -11.91
CA SER A 120 -35.46 -3.75 -11.73
C SER A 120 -34.52 -2.70 -12.32
N ILE A 121 -33.61 -2.20 -11.51
CA ILE A 121 -32.59 -1.19 -11.89
C ILE A 121 -31.22 -1.85 -11.82
N GLU A 122 -30.48 -1.77 -12.92
CA GLU A 122 -29.08 -2.19 -12.98
C GLU A 122 -28.18 -1.03 -12.55
N ARG A 123 -27.28 -1.30 -11.59
CA ARG A 123 -26.32 -0.32 -11.09
C ARG A 123 -24.91 -0.90 -11.20
N LYS A 124 -24.00 -0.13 -11.81
CA LYS A 124 -22.57 -0.46 -11.79
C LYS A 124 -21.98 -0.03 -10.47
N TYR A 125 -21.08 -0.84 -9.94
CA TYR A 125 -20.37 -0.51 -8.71
C TYR A 125 -18.88 -0.76 -8.83
N ALA A 126 -18.10 -0.08 -8.01
CA ALA A 126 -16.69 -0.30 -7.78
C ALA A 126 -16.46 -0.52 -6.28
N CYS A 127 -15.94 -1.69 -5.91
CA CYS A 127 -15.63 -2.05 -4.52
C CYS A 127 -14.12 -2.14 -4.35
N LYS A 128 -13.58 -1.40 -3.40
CA LYS A 128 -12.18 -1.48 -3.00
C LYS A 128 -12.06 -2.29 -1.72
N ILE A 129 -11.32 -3.39 -1.78
CA ILE A 129 -11.17 -4.35 -0.68
C ILE A 129 -9.72 -4.71 -0.47
N LYS A 130 -9.30 -4.89 0.78
CA LYS A 130 -7.94 -5.28 1.17
C LYS A 130 -7.95 -6.64 1.84
N TYR A 131 -7.01 -7.49 1.44
CA TYR A 131 -6.74 -8.75 2.10
C TYR A 131 -5.67 -8.60 3.18
N ASN A 132 -6.00 -8.97 4.42
CA ASN A 132 -5.12 -8.84 5.59
C ASN A 132 -4.31 -10.11 5.89
N GLY A 133 -4.49 -11.15 5.10
CA GLY A 133 -3.88 -12.46 5.35
C GLY A 133 -4.81 -13.42 6.05
N GLY A 134 -4.45 -14.72 6.06
CA GLY A 134 -5.26 -15.78 6.64
C GLY A 134 -6.00 -16.62 5.59
N ASP A 135 -7.18 -17.11 5.94
CA ASP A 135 -8.01 -17.87 4.99
C ASP A 135 -8.72 -16.92 4.03
N LEU A 136 -8.57 -17.15 2.74
CA LEU A 136 -9.22 -16.37 1.68
C LEU A 136 -10.75 -16.43 1.74
N GLY A 137 -11.31 -17.50 2.27
CA GLY A 137 -12.76 -17.68 2.46
C GLY A 137 -13.34 -16.99 3.69
N ASP A 138 -12.49 -16.61 4.66
CA ASP A 138 -12.94 -15.96 5.89
C ASP A 138 -13.16 -14.46 5.67
N ALA A 139 -14.37 -13.97 5.95
CA ALA A 139 -14.70 -12.56 5.86
C ALA A 139 -13.80 -11.67 6.74
N LYS A 140 -13.29 -12.20 7.87
CA LYS A 140 -12.39 -11.47 8.77
C LYS A 140 -11.00 -11.21 8.18
N SER A 141 -10.65 -11.95 7.13
CA SER A 141 -9.39 -11.77 6.39
C SER A 141 -9.45 -10.61 5.41
N TRP A 142 -10.60 -9.94 5.29
CA TRP A 142 -10.85 -8.90 4.30
C TRP A 142 -11.44 -7.64 4.93
N ASP A 143 -10.91 -6.50 4.54
CA ASP A 143 -11.45 -5.18 4.91
C ASP A 143 -11.97 -4.47 3.68
N MET A 144 -13.26 -4.11 3.68
CA MET A 144 -13.80 -3.24 2.64
C MET A 144 -13.38 -1.80 2.92
N LEU A 145 -12.61 -1.23 2.00
CA LEU A 145 -12.11 0.15 2.10
C LEU A 145 -13.09 1.17 1.54
N GLY A 146 -14.03 0.73 0.72
CA GLY A 146 -15.08 1.58 0.18
C GLY A 146 -15.81 0.92 -0.98
N VAL A 147 -17.02 1.39 -1.21
CA VAL A 147 -17.85 1.05 -2.36
C VAL A 147 -18.41 2.33 -2.98
N ASP A 148 -18.39 2.39 -4.29
CA ASP A 148 -18.95 3.48 -5.07
C ASP A 148 -19.91 2.93 -6.11
N PHE A 149 -21.07 3.57 -6.26
CA PHE A 149 -22.07 3.22 -7.24
C PHE A 149 -22.16 4.34 -8.26
N ASN A 150 -21.96 4.00 -9.54
CA ASN A 150 -22.31 4.96 -10.58
C ASN A 150 -23.82 5.20 -10.52
N GLU A 151 -24.20 6.40 -10.13
CA GLU A 151 -25.58 6.83 -10.30
C GLU A 151 -25.84 6.95 -11.80
N PRO A 152 -26.96 6.40 -12.30
CA PRO A 152 -27.37 6.69 -13.67
C PRO A 152 -27.70 8.19 -13.75
N ASP A 153 -27.08 8.88 -14.71
CA ASP A 153 -27.42 10.25 -15.08
C ASP A 153 -28.91 10.38 -15.46
#